data_bcdeac21158ba98acec7c6ddfb44745a
#
_entry.id   bcdeac21158ba98acec7c6ddfb44745a
#
_cell.length_a   1.000
_cell.length_b   1.000
_cell.length_c   1.000
_cell.angle_alpha   90.00
_cell.angle_beta   90.00
_cell.angle_gamma   90.00
#
_symmetry.space_group_name_H-M   'P 1'
#
loop_
_entity.id
_entity.type
_entity.pdbx_description
1 polymer ?
#
loop_
_entity_poly.entity_id
_entity_poly.type
_entity_poly.pdbx_seq_one_letter_code
_entity_poly.pdbx_strand_id
1 'polypeptide(L)'
;MKKMKKGFTLVEIMIVVAIIAILAAVAIPNFVKYRKSSQATACISNLKQIQAAYEQSSLNGTKPTKVSDLVGKEKYIKTDLYCPADSTKVNDAAYSVGDDDTNPECTALKNDADYPHALPAVSN
;
A
#
# COMPACT_ATOMS: atom_id res chain seq x y z
N MET A 1 15.25 46.29 -37.67
CA MET A 1 16.08 45.08 -37.59
C MET A 1 15.23 43.89 -37.22
N LYS A 2 15.18 42.84 -38.08
CA LYS A 2 14.50 41.59 -37.75
C LYS A 2 15.34 40.87 -36.71
N LYS A 3 14.78 40.64 -35.50
CA LYS A 3 15.37 39.74 -34.51
C LYS A 3 15.32 38.31 -35.06
N MET A 4 16.47 37.74 -35.36
CA MET A 4 16.59 36.32 -35.68
C MET A 4 16.16 35.51 -34.46
N LYS A 5 15.10 34.76 -34.55
CA LYS A 5 14.70 33.80 -33.52
C LYS A 5 15.68 32.61 -33.62
N LYS A 6 16.52 32.45 -32.60
CA LYS A 6 17.33 31.26 -32.47
C LYS A 6 16.42 30.08 -32.12
N GLY A 7 16.26 29.15 -33.05
CA GLY A 7 15.58 27.88 -32.82
C GLY A 7 16.55 26.82 -32.30
N PHE A 8 16.04 25.77 -31.68
CA PHE A 8 16.83 24.60 -31.32
C PHE A 8 17.25 23.81 -32.56
N THR A 9 18.46 23.26 -32.54
CA THR A 9 18.94 22.38 -33.60
C THR A 9 18.35 20.97 -33.39
N LEU A 10 18.19 20.20 -34.47
CA LEU A 10 17.74 18.83 -34.45
C LEU A 10 18.64 17.94 -33.57
N VAL A 11 19.96 18.19 -33.65
CA VAL A 11 20.96 17.45 -32.87
C VAL A 11 20.82 17.72 -31.36
N GLU A 12 20.54 18.94 -30.95
CA GLU A 12 20.28 19.28 -29.51
C GLU A 12 19.13 18.49 -28.94
N ILE A 13 18.02 18.38 -29.66
CA ILE A 13 16.87 17.61 -29.25
C ILE A 13 17.18 16.10 -29.24
N MET A 14 17.90 15.60 -30.24
CA MET A 14 18.30 14.19 -30.28
C MET A 14 19.15 13.79 -29.07
N ILE A 15 20.11 14.61 -28.66
CA ILE A 15 20.95 14.35 -27.48
C ILE A 15 20.11 14.34 -26.21
N VAL A 16 19.21 15.29 -26.03
CA VAL A 16 18.34 15.36 -24.85
C VAL A 16 17.44 14.14 -24.75
N VAL A 17 16.80 13.74 -25.85
CA VAL A 17 15.95 12.54 -25.87
C VAL A 17 16.75 11.27 -25.59
N ALA A 18 17.98 11.16 -26.11
CA ALA A 18 18.85 10.02 -25.86
C ALA A 18 19.21 9.90 -24.38
N ILE A 19 19.56 11.02 -23.72
CA ILE A 19 19.88 11.04 -22.28
C ILE A 19 18.65 10.66 -21.45
N ILE A 20 17.48 11.22 -21.75
CA ILE A 20 16.22 10.89 -21.06
C ILE A 20 15.91 9.39 -21.21
N ALA A 21 16.09 8.82 -22.40
CA ALA A 21 15.83 7.40 -22.63
C ALA A 21 16.73 6.48 -21.79
N ILE A 22 18.02 6.81 -21.67
CA ILE A 22 18.98 6.06 -20.84
C ILE A 22 18.59 6.16 -19.35
N LEU A 23 18.28 7.34 -18.86
CA LEU A 23 17.88 7.56 -17.46
C LEU A 23 16.56 6.85 -17.14
N ALA A 24 15.59 6.91 -18.05
CA ALA A 24 14.31 6.24 -17.89
C ALA A 24 14.45 4.72 -17.85
N ALA A 25 15.31 4.14 -18.66
CA ALA A 25 15.56 2.69 -18.69
C ALA A 25 16.03 2.15 -17.34
N VAL A 26 16.78 2.92 -16.57
CA VAL A 26 17.25 2.53 -15.23
C VAL A 26 16.22 2.87 -14.14
N ALA A 27 15.54 4.01 -14.27
CA ALA A 27 14.64 4.54 -13.24
C ALA A 27 13.30 3.79 -13.15
N ILE A 28 12.71 3.42 -14.28
CA ILE A 28 11.37 2.81 -14.31
C ILE A 28 11.29 1.48 -13.56
N PRO A 29 12.17 0.48 -13.78
CA PRO A 29 12.08 -0.79 -13.06
C PRO A 29 12.28 -0.63 -11.54
N ASN A 30 13.14 0.27 -11.11
CA ASN A 30 13.35 0.56 -9.70
C ASN A 30 12.12 1.23 -9.07
N PHE A 31 11.50 2.16 -9.78
CA PHE A 31 10.28 2.83 -9.31
C PHE A 31 9.14 1.85 -9.06
N VAL A 32 8.94 0.87 -9.94
CA VAL A 32 7.91 -0.18 -9.78
C VAL A 32 8.15 -1.01 -8.52
N LYS A 33 9.41 -1.39 -8.24
CA LYS A 33 9.77 -2.13 -7.01
C LYS A 33 9.50 -1.30 -5.75
N TYR A 34 9.91 -0.04 -5.73
CA TYR A 34 9.66 0.85 -4.60
C TYR A 34 8.18 1.10 -4.36
N ARG A 35 7.40 1.23 -5.42
CA ARG A 35 5.94 1.37 -5.32
C ARG A 35 5.31 0.16 -4.66
N LYS A 36 5.64 -1.05 -5.10
CA LYS A 36 5.14 -2.30 -4.49
C LYS A 36 5.54 -2.44 -3.03
N SER A 37 6.79 -2.17 -2.70
CA SER A 37 7.28 -2.17 -1.32
C SER A 37 6.54 -1.16 -0.43
N SER A 38 6.30 0.04 -0.93
CA SER A 38 5.54 1.08 -0.23
C SER A 38 4.09 0.65 0.01
N GLN A 39 3.44 0.04 -0.98
CA GLN A 39 2.08 -0.48 -0.85
C GLN A 39 1.99 -1.61 0.19
N ALA A 40 2.96 -2.53 0.19
CA ALA A 40 3.06 -3.59 1.20
C ALA A 40 3.22 -3.01 2.61
N THR A 41 4.10 -2.03 2.78
CA THR A 41 4.33 -1.37 4.08
C THR A 41 3.06 -0.66 4.58
N ALA A 42 2.35 0.03 3.72
CA ALA A 42 1.08 0.68 4.08
C ALA A 42 0.00 -0.34 4.45
N CYS A 43 -0.09 -1.45 3.73
CA CYS A 43 -0.99 -2.55 4.06
C CYS A 43 -0.66 -3.17 5.44
N ILE A 44 0.61 -3.41 5.73
CA ILE A 44 1.07 -3.91 7.04
C ILE A 44 0.71 -2.91 8.16
N SER A 45 0.80 -1.62 7.91
CA SER A 45 0.35 -0.59 8.86
C SER A 45 -1.14 -0.69 9.15
N ASN A 46 -1.97 -0.94 8.13
CA ASN A 46 -3.40 -1.17 8.31
C ASN A 46 -3.67 -2.44 9.13
N LEU A 47 -2.94 -3.52 8.88
CA LEU A 47 -3.05 -4.76 9.66
C LEU A 47 -2.71 -4.56 11.13
N LYS A 48 -1.68 -3.75 11.43
CA LYS A 48 -1.34 -3.38 12.82
C LYS A 48 -2.45 -2.57 13.49
N GLN A 49 -3.12 -1.67 12.76
CA GLN A 49 -4.28 -0.95 13.27
C GLN A 49 -5.45 -1.89 13.60
N ILE A 50 -5.72 -2.86 12.72
CA ILE A 50 -6.76 -3.87 12.94
C ILE A 50 -6.43 -4.69 14.19
N GLN A 51 -5.19 -5.15 14.33
CA GLN A 51 -4.74 -5.92 15.49
C GLN A 51 -4.92 -5.14 16.78
N ALA A 52 -4.45 -3.89 16.85
CA ALA A 52 -4.60 -3.05 18.03
C ALA A 52 -6.06 -2.76 18.37
N ALA A 53 -6.91 -2.54 17.38
CA ALA A 53 -8.34 -2.34 17.56
C ALA A 53 -9.04 -3.61 18.06
N TYR A 54 -8.64 -4.78 17.57
CA TYR A 54 -9.12 -6.08 18.05
C TYR A 54 -8.79 -6.28 19.53
N GLU A 55 -7.52 -6.10 19.89
CA GLU A 55 -7.06 -6.23 21.29
C GLU A 55 -7.83 -5.29 22.21
N GLN A 56 -8.01 -4.04 21.82
CA GLN A 56 -8.78 -3.06 22.61
C GLN A 56 -10.26 -3.42 22.73
N SER A 57 -10.87 -3.94 21.68
CA SER A 57 -12.25 -4.41 21.68
C SER A 57 -12.42 -5.64 22.57
N SER A 58 -11.46 -6.56 22.52
CA SER A 58 -11.45 -7.78 23.35
C SER A 58 -11.32 -7.44 24.84
N LEU A 59 -10.49 -6.45 25.21
CA LEU A 59 -10.39 -5.97 26.57
C LEU A 59 -11.70 -5.35 27.08
N ASN A 60 -12.50 -4.78 26.21
CA ASN A 60 -13.83 -4.26 26.52
C ASN A 60 -14.94 -5.34 26.54
N GLY A 61 -14.55 -6.61 26.37
CA GLY A 61 -15.48 -7.75 26.41
C GLY A 61 -16.20 -8.04 25.11
N THR A 62 -15.81 -7.39 24.01
CA THR A 62 -16.42 -7.62 22.69
C THR A 62 -15.36 -8.19 21.74
N LYS A 63 -15.59 -9.42 21.22
CA LYS A 63 -14.73 -10.02 20.21
C LYS A 63 -15.30 -9.77 18.82
N PRO A 64 -14.68 -8.87 18.02
CA PRO A 64 -15.15 -8.62 16.66
C PRO A 64 -14.81 -9.79 15.74
N THR A 65 -15.69 -10.08 14.82
CA THR A 65 -15.51 -11.14 13.81
C THR A 65 -15.22 -10.59 12.43
N LYS A 66 -15.44 -9.30 12.25
CA LYS A 66 -15.25 -8.60 10.97
C LYS A 66 -14.56 -7.26 11.19
N VAL A 67 -13.84 -6.81 10.17
CA VAL A 67 -13.20 -5.49 10.20
C VAL A 67 -14.24 -4.37 10.31
N SER A 68 -15.39 -4.52 9.69
CA SER A 68 -16.52 -3.57 9.80
C SER A 68 -17.03 -3.39 11.23
N ASP A 69 -16.82 -4.37 12.11
CA ASP A 69 -17.16 -4.25 13.53
C ASP A 69 -16.23 -3.26 14.27
N LEU A 70 -15.03 -3.07 13.77
CA LEU A 70 -13.99 -2.18 14.32
C LEU A 70 -14.01 -0.78 13.71
N VAL A 71 -14.62 -0.61 12.54
CA VAL A 71 -14.60 0.63 11.76
C VAL A 71 -15.91 1.41 11.93
N GLY A 72 -15.81 2.69 12.25
CA GLY A 72 -16.96 3.59 12.38
C GLY A 72 -16.66 4.79 13.27
N LYS A 73 -17.55 5.79 13.26
CA LYS A 73 -17.37 7.06 13.98
C LYS A 73 -17.22 6.90 15.49
N GLU A 74 -17.94 5.93 16.08
CA GLU A 74 -17.93 5.61 17.51
C GLU A 74 -17.12 4.34 17.82
N LYS A 75 -16.34 3.85 16.86
CA LYS A 75 -15.55 2.62 16.96
C LYS A 75 -14.06 2.93 17.05
N TYR A 76 -13.24 1.89 17.11
CA TYR A 76 -11.79 1.99 17.31
C TYR A 76 -11.05 2.57 16.09
N ILE A 77 -11.54 2.29 14.88
CA ILE A 77 -10.99 2.80 13.61
C ILE A 77 -12.03 3.73 12.98
N LYS A 78 -11.67 4.98 12.73
CA LYS A 78 -12.63 6.01 12.29
C LYS A 78 -12.83 6.09 10.78
N THR A 79 -11.91 5.52 10.02
CA THR A 79 -11.91 5.58 8.55
C THR A 79 -11.88 4.19 7.96
N ASP A 80 -12.53 4.01 6.81
CA ASP A 80 -12.46 2.76 6.07
C ASP A 80 -11.03 2.40 5.70
N LEU A 81 -10.69 1.12 5.81
CA LEU A 81 -9.39 0.58 5.47
C LEU A 81 -9.46 -0.11 4.10
N TYR A 82 -8.49 0.14 3.27
CA TYR A 82 -8.34 -0.52 1.97
C TYR A 82 -6.89 -0.95 1.74
N CYS A 83 -6.70 -1.98 0.93
CA CYS A 83 -5.37 -2.37 0.52
C CYS A 83 -4.85 -1.39 -0.55
N PRO A 84 -3.69 -0.72 -0.35
CA PRO A 84 -3.17 0.25 -1.31
C PRO A 84 -2.86 -0.33 -2.70
N ALA A 85 -2.68 -1.65 -2.79
CA ALA A 85 -2.47 -2.36 -4.05
C ALA A 85 -3.79 -2.78 -4.73
N ASP A 86 -4.89 -2.86 -3.97
CA ASP A 86 -6.24 -3.13 -4.47
C ASP A 86 -7.27 -2.24 -3.75
N SER A 87 -7.37 -1.00 -4.21
CA SER A 87 -8.26 0.01 -3.64
C SER A 87 -9.76 -0.25 -3.91
N THR A 88 -10.09 -1.27 -4.69
CA THR A 88 -11.49 -1.63 -4.96
C THR A 88 -12.13 -2.37 -3.78
N LYS A 89 -11.31 -2.94 -2.90
CA LYS A 89 -11.74 -3.69 -1.72
C LYS A 89 -11.50 -2.88 -0.46
N VAL A 90 -12.54 -2.75 0.35
CA VAL A 90 -12.50 -2.04 1.63
C VAL A 90 -12.96 -2.94 2.78
N ASN A 91 -12.45 -2.67 3.99
CA ASN A 91 -12.80 -3.36 5.23
C ASN A 91 -12.81 -4.89 5.08
N ASP A 92 -13.95 -5.54 5.24
CA ASP A 92 -14.09 -7.02 5.22
C ASP A 92 -13.70 -7.66 3.88
N ALA A 93 -13.78 -6.92 2.77
CA ALA A 93 -13.33 -7.41 1.47
C ALA A 93 -11.81 -7.32 1.30
N ALA A 94 -11.17 -6.38 2.00
CA ALA A 94 -9.72 -6.17 1.93
C ALA A 94 -8.95 -6.94 3.00
N TYR A 95 -9.54 -7.10 4.20
CA TYR A 95 -8.86 -7.64 5.37
C TYR A 95 -9.75 -8.61 6.16
N SER A 96 -9.11 -9.59 6.81
CA SER A 96 -9.70 -10.38 7.87
C SER A 96 -9.21 -9.92 9.23
N VAL A 97 -10.01 -10.11 10.27
CA VAL A 97 -9.67 -9.64 11.63
C VAL A 97 -8.67 -10.57 12.33
N GLY A 98 -8.58 -11.81 12.05
CA GLY A 98 -7.86 -12.76 12.89
C GLY A 98 -8.61 -13.06 14.21
N ASP A 99 -7.96 -13.67 15.16
CA ASP A 99 -8.45 -14.00 16.49
C ASP A 99 -7.31 -13.96 17.53
N ASP A 100 -7.54 -14.50 18.73
CA ASP A 100 -6.53 -14.49 19.80
C ASP A 100 -5.24 -15.25 19.42
N ASP A 101 -5.33 -16.21 18.50
CA ASP A 101 -4.22 -17.07 18.07
C ASP A 101 -3.71 -16.73 16.65
N THR A 102 -4.46 -15.94 15.90
CA THR A 102 -4.15 -15.63 14.49
C THR A 102 -4.08 -14.13 14.24
N ASN A 103 -3.14 -13.72 13.40
CA ASN A 103 -3.02 -12.33 12.98
C ASN A 103 -4.10 -11.94 11.96
N PRO A 104 -4.50 -10.67 11.90
CA PRO A 104 -5.26 -10.16 10.77
C PRO A 104 -4.47 -10.31 9.47
N GLU A 105 -5.16 -10.57 8.38
CA GLU A 105 -4.56 -10.83 7.07
C GLU A 105 -5.15 -9.92 5.98
N CYS A 106 -4.33 -9.57 5.00
CA CYS A 106 -4.80 -8.97 3.76
C CYS A 106 -5.33 -10.07 2.83
N THR A 107 -6.61 -10.05 2.53
CA THR A 107 -7.26 -11.06 1.68
C THR A 107 -6.89 -10.92 0.20
N ALA A 108 -6.48 -9.71 -0.21
CA ALA A 108 -6.18 -9.40 -1.59
C ALA A 108 -4.81 -9.92 -2.04
N LEU A 109 -3.77 -9.73 -1.22
CA LEU A 109 -2.37 -9.93 -1.62
C LEU A 109 -1.50 -10.62 -0.55
N LYS A 110 -2.09 -11.44 0.32
CA LYS A 110 -1.33 -12.15 1.35
C LYS A 110 -0.23 -13.07 0.80
N ASN A 111 -0.40 -13.56 -0.40
CA ASN A 111 0.49 -14.53 -1.06
C ASN A 111 1.45 -13.89 -2.08
N ASP A 112 1.63 -12.58 -2.08
CA ASP A 112 2.68 -11.96 -2.91
C ASP A 112 4.05 -12.41 -2.38
N ALA A 113 4.80 -13.15 -3.22
CA ALA A 113 6.07 -13.75 -2.81
C ALA A 113 7.18 -12.72 -2.61
N ASP A 114 7.15 -11.63 -3.38
CA ASP A 114 8.18 -10.59 -3.35
C ASP A 114 7.89 -9.51 -2.29
N TYR A 115 6.60 -9.20 -2.10
CA TYR A 115 6.13 -8.16 -1.19
C TYR A 115 4.93 -8.64 -0.38
N PRO A 116 5.13 -9.50 0.63
CA PRO A 116 4.04 -10.06 1.40
C PRO A 116 3.29 -8.97 2.18
N HIS A 117 1.97 -8.98 2.05
CA HIS A 117 1.05 -8.13 2.79
C HIS A 117 0.56 -8.85 4.05
N ALA A 118 1.48 -9.25 4.90
CA ALA A 118 1.19 -10.02 6.11
C ALA A 118 2.03 -9.54 7.30
N LEU A 119 1.48 -9.65 8.49
CA LEU A 119 2.25 -9.48 9.73
C LEU A 119 3.17 -10.69 9.96
N PRO A 120 4.30 -10.52 10.66
CA PRO A 120 5.11 -11.64 11.09
C PRO A 120 4.28 -12.59 11.97
N ALA A 121 4.53 -13.89 11.85
CA ALA A 121 3.83 -14.88 12.65
C ALA A 121 3.94 -14.57 14.16
N VAL A 122 2.86 -14.81 14.90
CA VAL A 122 2.87 -14.70 16.35
C VAL A 122 3.83 -15.75 16.90
N SER A 123 4.92 -15.30 17.50
CA SER A 123 5.82 -16.20 18.22
C SER A 123 5.22 -16.46 19.60
N ASN A 124 4.79 -17.68 19.84
CA ASN A 124 4.43 -18.15 21.18
C ASN A 124 5.68 -18.29 22.04
#